data_1b60b6e9bb51e003fb1a9e5932dd75ac
#
_entry.id   1b60b6e9bb51e003fb1a9e5932dd75ac
#
_cell.length_a   1.000
_cell.length_b   1.000
_cell.length_c   1.000
_cell.angle_alpha   90.00
_cell.angle_beta   90.00
_cell.angle_gamma   90.00
#
_symmetry.space_group_name_H-M   'P 1'
#
loop_
_entity.id
_entity.type
_entity.pdbx_description
1 polymer ?
#
loop_
_entity_poly.entity_id
_entity_poly.type
_entity_poly.pdbx_seq_one_letter_code
_entity_poly.pdbx_strand_id
1 'polypeptide(L)'
;MSAPADRIPDPLLAPGEEELDQTLRPRRLSEFVGQEAVKEQLSIFLEAARARGEPCEHVLLAGPPGLGKTSLAGIIAVEMSSALRIMSGPAIDRKADMAAIMTALEPNDVLFIDEIHRLNRAIEELLYPAMEDGCIDIVIGQGPGAHSIRLDLAPFTLVGATTRTGLLTTPLRDRFGITHRLEHYRPEEIERIVRRSAGILAVEIDEGGRSEIARRSRGTPRVANRILRRVRDFAQVRHDGVISHEIASEALELFEVDDLGLERIDRGILRRVAETFSGGPVGLSTLAVAIGEEPDTLEDVYEPYLLQMGLLQRTPRGRVVTNAAYKHLGLTVPDRDPRLF
;
A
#
# COMPACT_ATOMS: atom_id res chain seq x y z
N MET A 1 -8.77 -7.65 28.49
CA MET A 1 -8.27 -8.40 27.30
C MET A 1 -9.26 -8.11 26.17
N SER A 2 -9.02 -7.04 25.41
CA SER A 2 -9.82 -6.72 24.23
C SER A 2 -9.45 -7.68 23.12
N ALA A 3 -10.47 -8.28 22.49
CA ALA A 3 -10.30 -9.08 21.28
C ALA A 3 -9.70 -8.21 20.16
N PRO A 4 -8.82 -8.76 19.32
CA PRO A 4 -8.31 -8.02 18.17
C PRO A 4 -9.47 -7.69 17.22
N ALA A 5 -9.56 -6.42 16.81
CA ALA A 5 -10.53 -5.98 15.83
C ALA A 5 -10.41 -6.84 14.55
N ASP A 6 -11.56 -7.31 14.05
CA ASP A 6 -11.66 -8.07 12.79
C ASP A 6 -11.02 -7.27 11.65
N ARG A 7 -9.87 -7.76 11.18
CA ARG A 7 -9.15 -7.21 10.03
C ARG A 7 -9.60 -7.95 8.79
N ILE A 8 -9.94 -7.21 7.75
CA ILE A 8 -10.16 -7.79 6.42
C ILE A 8 -8.80 -8.26 5.90
N PRO A 9 -8.64 -9.56 5.54
CA PRO A 9 -7.40 -10.09 5.00
C PRO A 9 -6.99 -9.36 3.72
N ASP A 10 -5.70 -9.10 3.55
CA ASP A 10 -5.14 -8.63 2.28
C ASP A 10 -5.26 -9.78 1.26
N PRO A 11 -5.97 -9.62 0.13
CA PRO A 11 -6.18 -10.68 -0.85
C PRO A 11 -4.88 -11.23 -1.47
N LEU A 12 -3.75 -10.56 -1.23
CA LEU A 12 -2.43 -10.99 -1.70
C LEU A 12 -1.64 -11.80 -0.66
N LEU A 13 -2.19 -12.04 0.55
CA LEU A 13 -1.52 -12.79 1.62
C LEU A 13 -2.20 -14.13 1.85
N ALA A 14 -1.39 -15.20 1.96
CA ALA A 14 -1.87 -16.49 2.42
C ALA A 14 -2.21 -16.46 3.92
N PRO A 15 -3.15 -17.31 4.40
CA PRO A 15 -3.46 -17.40 5.83
C PRO A 15 -2.20 -17.66 6.67
N GLY A 16 -1.94 -16.82 7.69
CA GLY A 16 -0.74 -16.87 8.54
C GLY A 16 0.40 -15.94 8.09
N GLU A 17 0.38 -15.40 6.88
CA GLU A 17 1.36 -14.41 6.43
C GLU A 17 1.18 -13.05 7.09
N GLU A 18 -0.03 -12.72 7.55
CA GLU A 18 -0.35 -11.43 8.18
C GLU A 18 0.37 -11.23 9.52
N GLU A 19 0.44 -12.24 10.37
CA GLU A 19 1.12 -12.14 11.67
C GLU A 19 2.62 -11.95 11.48
N LEU A 20 3.22 -12.69 10.54
CA LEU A 20 4.64 -12.56 10.20
C LEU A 20 4.94 -11.18 9.57
N ASP A 21 4.07 -10.69 8.70
CA ASP A 21 4.24 -9.37 8.10
C ASP A 21 4.19 -8.26 9.17
N GLN A 22 3.36 -8.42 10.20
CA GLN A 22 3.30 -7.48 11.33
C GLN A 22 4.61 -7.45 12.13
N THR A 23 5.28 -8.59 12.34
CA THR A 23 6.56 -8.64 13.07
C THR A 23 7.69 -7.94 12.33
N LEU A 24 7.63 -7.91 11.00
CA LEU A 24 8.62 -7.26 10.15
C LEU A 24 8.41 -5.74 10.04
N ARG A 25 7.25 -5.22 10.46
CA ARG A 25 6.97 -3.77 10.37
C ARG A 25 7.85 -2.98 11.34
N PRO A 26 8.43 -1.86 10.88
CA PRO A 26 9.11 -0.93 11.76
C PRO A 26 8.11 -0.31 12.76
N ARG A 27 8.53 -0.18 14.01
CA ARG A 27 7.71 0.40 15.08
C ARG A 27 8.05 1.84 15.40
N ARG A 28 9.26 2.30 15.05
CA ARG A 28 9.75 3.66 15.30
C ARG A 28 10.21 4.30 14.00
N LEU A 29 10.20 5.63 13.97
CA LEU A 29 10.65 6.39 12.82
C LEU A 29 12.13 6.12 12.48
N SER A 30 12.96 5.86 13.47
CA SER A 30 14.37 5.48 13.31
C SER A 30 14.58 4.12 12.63
N GLU A 31 13.60 3.21 12.73
CA GLU A 31 13.64 1.89 12.08
C GLU A 31 13.10 1.92 10.64
N PHE A 32 12.40 3.00 10.28
CA PHE A 32 11.80 3.13 8.97
C PHE A 32 12.88 3.51 7.95
N VAL A 33 13.17 2.61 7.03
CA VAL A 33 14.20 2.79 5.99
C VAL A 33 13.63 3.57 4.82
N GLY A 34 14.42 4.48 4.25
CA GLY A 34 14.04 5.27 3.08
C GLY A 34 13.04 6.38 3.39
N GLN A 35 12.49 7.00 2.35
CA GLN A 35 11.52 8.10 2.43
C GLN A 35 12.04 9.26 3.32
N GLU A 36 13.31 9.64 3.20
CA GLU A 36 14.00 10.51 4.17
C GLU A 36 13.29 11.87 4.35
N ALA A 37 12.79 12.48 3.26
CA ALA A 37 12.04 13.74 3.34
C ALA A 37 10.73 13.60 4.13
N VAL A 38 10.03 12.47 3.98
CA VAL A 38 8.80 12.17 4.74
C VAL A 38 9.12 11.98 6.22
N LYS A 39 10.21 11.26 6.53
CA LYS A 39 10.66 11.03 7.90
C LYS A 39 11.04 12.32 8.61
N GLU A 40 11.81 13.17 7.95
CA GLU A 40 12.25 14.45 8.49
C GLU A 40 11.05 15.35 8.84
N GLN A 41 10.11 15.49 7.91
CA GLN A 41 8.92 16.30 8.14
C GLN A 41 8.04 15.70 9.24
N LEU A 42 7.78 14.39 9.23
CA LEU A 42 7.01 13.74 10.30
C LEU A 42 7.68 13.87 11.66
N SER A 43 9.01 13.76 11.75
CA SER A 43 9.74 13.96 13.02
C SER A 43 9.46 15.34 13.62
N ILE A 44 9.54 16.39 12.80
CA ILE A 44 9.26 17.77 13.22
C ILE A 44 7.83 17.91 13.75
N PHE A 45 6.84 17.42 13.01
CA PHE A 45 5.43 17.55 13.40
C PHE A 45 5.11 16.75 14.67
N LEU A 46 5.64 15.54 14.79
CA LEU A 46 5.42 14.68 15.96
C LEU A 46 6.11 15.26 17.22
N GLU A 47 7.34 15.77 17.10
CA GLU A 47 8.06 16.41 18.20
C GLU A 47 7.32 17.67 18.67
N ALA A 48 6.85 18.50 17.74
CA ALA A 48 6.10 19.70 18.05
C ALA A 48 4.77 19.40 18.74
N ALA A 49 4.00 18.41 18.25
CA ALA A 49 2.74 17.98 18.84
C ALA A 49 2.95 17.44 20.26
N ARG A 50 3.96 16.59 20.46
CA ARG A 50 4.32 16.08 21.81
C ARG A 50 4.72 17.20 22.77
N ALA A 51 5.49 18.18 22.32
CA ALA A 51 5.91 19.30 23.15
C ALA A 51 4.73 20.15 23.63
N ARG A 52 3.67 20.25 22.83
CA ARG A 52 2.42 20.97 23.18
C ARG A 52 1.41 20.10 23.94
N GLY A 53 1.59 18.77 23.98
CA GLY A 53 0.61 17.82 24.53
C GLY A 53 -0.67 17.71 23.70
N GLU A 54 -0.59 17.96 22.40
CA GLU A 54 -1.70 17.98 21.46
C GLU A 54 -1.61 16.78 20.50
N PRO A 55 -2.71 16.32 19.87
CA PRO A 55 -2.62 15.37 18.78
C PRO A 55 -1.82 15.95 17.59
N CYS A 56 -1.21 15.09 16.80
CA CYS A 56 -0.61 15.51 15.54
C CYS A 56 -1.71 15.98 14.57
N GLU A 57 -1.37 16.87 13.66
CA GLU A 57 -2.27 17.22 12.56
C GLU A 57 -2.68 15.96 11.77
N HIS A 58 -3.83 16.04 11.07
CA HIS A 58 -4.29 14.94 10.23
C HIS A 58 -3.34 14.71 9.05
N VAL A 59 -3.01 13.44 8.80
CA VAL A 59 -1.98 13.04 7.81
C VAL A 59 -2.61 12.23 6.68
N LEU A 60 -2.35 12.62 5.44
CA LEU A 60 -2.69 11.85 4.25
C LEU A 60 -1.45 11.17 3.68
N LEU A 61 -1.46 9.84 3.62
CA LEU A 61 -0.40 9.03 3.04
C LEU A 61 -0.84 8.50 1.67
N ALA A 62 -0.23 8.98 0.62
CA ALA A 62 -0.53 8.59 -0.75
C ALA A 62 0.59 7.71 -1.34
N GLY A 63 0.25 6.83 -2.27
CA GLY A 63 1.24 6.05 -3.01
C GLY A 63 0.82 4.60 -3.26
N PRO A 64 1.57 3.89 -4.11
CA PRO A 64 1.33 2.48 -4.42
C PRO A 64 1.19 1.57 -3.19
N PRO A 65 0.56 0.39 -3.33
CA PRO A 65 0.45 -0.56 -2.23
C PRO A 65 1.83 -1.10 -1.80
N GLY A 66 1.97 -1.47 -0.52
CA GLY A 66 3.17 -2.12 0.00
C GLY A 66 4.37 -1.21 0.30
N LEU A 67 4.24 0.12 0.18
CA LEU A 67 5.32 1.09 0.45
C LEU A 67 5.44 1.52 1.91
N GLY A 68 4.56 1.05 2.81
CA GLY A 68 4.67 1.32 4.25
C GLY A 68 3.68 2.34 4.81
N LYS A 69 2.59 2.69 4.11
CA LYS A 69 1.54 3.62 4.61
C LYS A 69 1.01 3.20 5.98
N THR A 70 0.58 1.95 6.12
CA THR A 70 0.09 1.39 7.40
C THR A 70 1.19 1.35 8.48
N SER A 71 2.45 1.11 8.09
CA SER A 71 3.58 1.14 9.02
C SER A 71 3.82 2.55 9.56
N LEU A 72 3.73 3.58 8.71
CA LEU A 72 3.84 4.97 9.14
C LEU A 72 2.72 5.38 10.09
N ALA A 73 1.47 4.94 9.85
CA ALA A 73 0.37 5.17 10.79
C ALA A 73 0.65 4.54 12.16
N GLY A 74 1.19 3.32 12.18
CA GLY A 74 1.62 2.66 13.42
C GLY A 74 2.77 3.39 14.12
N ILE A 75 3.73 3.89 13.37
CA ILE A 75 4.84 4.69 13.90
C ILE A 75 4.31 6.00 14.52
N ILE A 76 3.41 6.71 13.84
CA ILE A 76 2.79 7.94 14.37
C ILE A 76 2.15 7.65 15.73
N ALA A 77 1.37 6.58 15.86
CA ALA A 77 0.75 6.20 17.12
C ALA A 77 1.78 5.88 18.21
N VAL A 78 2.83 5.12 17.89
CA VAL A 78 3.90 4.79 18.85
C VAL A 78 4.68 6.04 19.27
N GLU A 79 5.05 6.91 18.33
CA GLU A 79 5.77 8.17 18.64
C GLU A 79 4.91 9.13 19.47
N MET A 80 3.59 9.13 19.28
CA MET A 80 2.64 9.92 20.08
C MET A 80 2.24 9.23 21.40
N SER A 81 2.72 7.99 21.66
CA SER A 81 2.34 7.18 22.83
C SER A 81 0.83 6.98 22.94
N SER A 82 0.14 6.80 21.83
CA SER A 82 -1.31 6.69 21.70
C SER A 82 -1.74 5.36 21.08
N ALA A 83 -3.04 5.03 21.22
CA ALA A 83 -3.60 3.84 20.60
C ALA A 83 -3.80 4.05 19.08
N LEU A 84 -3.66 2.96 18.32
CA LEU A 84 -3.94 2.91 16.88
C LEU A 84 -5.24 2.16 16.64
N ARG A 85 -6.22 2.84 16.03
CA ARG A 85 -7.45 2.23 15.52
C ARG A 85 -7.33 2.09 14.01
N ILE A 86 -7.41 0.86 13.51
CA ILE A 86 -7.24 0.57 12.07
C ILE A 86 -8.59 0.22 11.47
N MET A 87 -8.89 0.84 10.34
CA MET A 87 -10.08 0.61 9.55
C MET A 87 -9.76 0.54 8.07
N SER A 88 -10.60 -0.15 7.32
CA SER A 88 -10.59 -0.12 5.86
C SER A 88 -11.77 0.68 5.34
N GLY A 89 -11.54 1.62 4.41
CA GLY A 89 -12.61 2.43 3.82
C GLY A 89 -13.78 1.60 3.28
N PRO A 90 -13.55 0.53 2.49
CA PRO A 90 -14.59 -0.36 2.00
C PRO A 90 -15.41 -1.09 3.07
N ALA A 91 -14.87 -1.24 4.29
CA ALA A 91 -15.56 -1.94 5.37
C ALA A 91 -16.55 -1.06 6.16
N ILE A 92 -16.56 0.24 5.87
CA ILE A 92 -17.40 1.21 6.57
C ILE A 92 -18.58 1.60 5.69
N ASP A 93 -19.73 1.00 5.93
CA ASP A 93 -20.92 1.24 5.08
C ASP A 93 -21.88 2.26 5.67
N ARG A 94 -21.95 2.38 7.01
CA ARG A 94 -22.97 3.19 7.68
C ARG A 94 -22.38 4.31 8.53
N LYS A 95 -23.01 5.49 8.49
CA LYS A 95 -22.66 6.62 9.38
C LYS A 95 -22.62 6.24 10.85
N ALA A 96 -23.54 5.37 11.29
CA ALA A 96 -23.63 4.94 12.68
C ALA A 96 -22.41 4.17 13.15
N ASP A 97 -21.83 3.32 12.28
CA ASP A 97 -20.65 2.52 12.60
C ASP A 97 -19.44 3.45 12.75
N MET A 98 -19.29 4.42 11.83
CA MET A 98 -18.24 5.43 11.91
C MET A 98 -18.38 6.32 13.15
N ALA A 99 -19.60 6.77 13.46
CA ALA A 99 -19.87 7.58 14.63
C ALA A 99 -19.53 6.83 15.92
N ALA A 100 -19.89 5.54 16.02
CA ALA A 100 -19.56 4.71 17.18
C ALA A 100 -18.03 4.57 17.38
N ILE A 101 -17.29 4.42 16.30
CA ILE A 101 -15.82 4.33 16.36
C ILE A 101 -15.22 5.66 16.82
N MET A 102 -15.68 6.78 16.24
CA MET A 102 -15.13 8.10 16.55
C MET A 102 -15.45 8.53 18.00
N THR A 103 -16.64 8.21 18.51
CA THR A 103 -17.01 8.49 19.90
C THR A 103 -16.30 7.60 20.92
N ALA A 104 -15.71 6.48 20.49
CA ALA A 104 -14.90 5.60 21.32
C ALA A 104 -13.38 5.92 21.30
N LEU A 105 -12.97 6.98 20.59
CA LEU A 105 -11.58 7.45 20.60
C LEU A 105 -11.26 8.12 21.93
N GLU A 106 -10.07 7.84 22.43
CA GLU A 106 -9.48 8.52 23.58
C GLU A 106 -8.61 9.69 23.12
N PRO A 107 -8.28 10.66 24.02
CA PRO A 107 -7.43 11.78 23.65
C PRO A 107 -6.08 11.34 23.06
N ASN A 108 -5.73 11.94 21.92
CA ASN A 108 -4.54 11.68 21.12
C ASN A 108 -4.51 10.33 20.37
N ASP A 109 -5.60 9.55 20.39
CA ASP A 109 -5.69 8.33 19.59
C ASP A 109 -5.44 8.62 18.10
N VAL A 110 -4.86 7.64 17.41
CA VAL A 110 -4.67 7.65 15.95
C VAL A 110 -5.73 6.76 15.30
N LEU A 111 -6.58 7.39 14.50
CA LEU A 111 -7.52 6.68 13.63
C LEU A 111 -6.89 6.53 12.24
N PHE A 112 -6.59 5.31 11.83
CA PHE A 112 -6.07 5.00 10.51
C PHE A 112 -7.17 4.44 9.62
N ILE A 113 -7.39 5.07 8.46
CA ILE A 113 -8.34 4.60 7.44
C ILE A 113 -7.55 4.25 6.18
N ASP A 114 -7.44 2.94 5.91
CA ASP A 114 -6.85 2.47 4.66
C ASP A 114 -7.86 2.57 3.51
N GLU A 115 -7.36 2.82 2.29
CA GLU A 115 -8.16 3.06 1.09
C GLU A 115 -9.27 4.11 1.31
N ILE A 116 -8.91 5.22 1.97
CA ILE A 116 -9.85 6.28 2.37
C ILE A 116 -10.66 6.84 1.19
N HIS A 117 -10.14 6.76 -0.04
CA HIS A 117 -10.84 7.16 -1.26
C HIS A 117 -12.06 6.29 -1.60
N ARG A 118 -12.22 5.15 -0.93
CA ARG A 118 -13.36 4.22 -1.10
C ARG A 118 -14.47 4.45 -0.06
N LEU A 119 -14.33 5.42 0.80
CA LEU A 119 -15.42 5.85 1.69
C LEU A 119 -16.61 6.34 0.86
N ASN A 120 -17.81 5.98 1.30
CA ASN A 120 -19.00 6.58 0.70
C ASN A 120 -19.15 8.05 1.15
N ARG A 121 -19.78 8.85 0.30
CA ARG A 121 -19.96 10.30 0.52
C ARG A 121 -20.57 10.64 1.87
N ALA A 122 -21.50 9.82 2.35
CA ALA A 122 -22.18 10.07 3.61
C ALA A 122 -21.23 9.96 4.81
N ILE A 123 -20.22 9.10 4.73
CA ILE A 123 -19.17 8.96 5.75
C ILE A 123 -18.15 10.07 5.63
N GLU A 124 -17.75 10.46 4.41
CA GLU A 124 -16.88 11.63 4.22
C GLU A 124 -17.48 12.88 4.86
N GLU A 125 -18.79 13.14 4.64
CA GLU A 125 -19.50 14.28 5.22
C GLU A 125 -19.52 14.27 6.77
N LEU A 126 -19.44 13.10 7.39
CA LEU A 126 -19.31 12.97 8.85
C LEU A 126 -17.88 13.30 9.32
N LEU A 127 -16.87 12.99 8.51
CA LEU A 127 -15.47 13.28 8.83
C LEU A 127 -15.15 14.79 8.81
N TYR A 128 -15.85 15.58 8.01
CA TYR A 128 -15.53 17.00 7.88
C TYR A 128 -15.60 17.76 9.21
N PRO A 129 -16.73 17.80 9.92
CA PRO A 129 -16.81 18.48 11.21
C PRO A 129 -15.95 17.78 12.28
N ALA A 130 -15.73 16.47 12.15
CA ALA A 130 -14.86 15.74 13.06
C ALA A 130 -13.39 16.18 12.97
N MET A 131 -12.91 16.48 11.77
CA MET A 131 -11.54 16.92 11.52
C MET A 131 -11.34 18.41 11.81
N GLU A 132 -12.36 19.25 11.59
CA GLU A 132 -12.26 20.71 11.74
C GLU A 132 -12.63 21.18 13.16
N ASP A 133 -13.79 20.69 13.64
CA ASP A 133 -14.43 21.18 14.86
C ASP A 133 -14.33 20.21 16.03
N GLY A 134 -13.79 19.00 15.83
CA GLY A 134 -13.73 17.94 16.85
C GLY A 134 -15.12 17.45 17.30
N CYS A 135 -16.11 17.46 16.41
CA CYS A 135 -17.47 17.03 16.72
C CYS A 135 -18.13 16.31 15.53
N ILE A 136 -19.18 15.57 15.81
CA ILE A 136 -20.05 14.95 14.79
C ILE A 136 -21.52 15.29 15.06
N ASP A 137 -22.29 15.45 13.98
CA ASP A 137 -23.73 15.67 14.05
C ASP A 137 -24.46 14.37 13.68
N ILE A 138 -25.24 13.82 14.62
CA ILE A 138 -26.02 12.59 14.42
C ILE A 138 -27.51 12.94 14.40
N VAL A 139 -28.22 12.51 13.36
CA VAL A 139 -29.68 12.65 13.26
C VAL A 139 -30.35 11.48 13.94
N ILE A 140 -31.15 11.77 14.97
CA ILE A 140 -31.96 10.77 15.70
C ILE A 140 -33.43 10.95 15.33
N GLY A 141 -34.11 9.84 15.03
CA GLY A 141 -35.51 9.82 14.62
C GLY A 141 -35.68 9.82 13.10
N GLN A 142 -36.93 9.79 12.68
CA GLN A 142 -37.35 9.81 11.28
C GLN A 142 -38.47 10.82 11.06
N GLY A 143 -38.54 11.39 9.84
CA GLY A 143 -39.59 12.33 9.45
C GLY A 143 -39.52 13.68 10.18
N PRO A 144 -40.66 14.39 10.35
CA PRO A 144 -40.68 15.76 10.89
C PRO A 144 -40.24 15.87 12.37
N GLY A 145 -40.16 14.75 13.11
CA GLY A 145 -39.64 14.70 14.46
C GLY A 145 -38.16 14.36 14.61
N ALA A 146 -37.42 14.25 13.50
CA ALA A 146 -35.98 14.04 13.52
C ALA A 146 -35.29 15.27 14.07
N HIS A 147 -34.31 15.08 14.99
CA HIS A 147 -33.47 16.16 15.51
C HIS A 147 -32.00 15.76 15.42
N SER A 148 -31.13 16.74 15.21
CA SER A 148 -29.68 16.55 15.21
C SER A 148 -29.13 16.72 16.61
N ILE A 149 -28.27 15.79 17.02
CA ILE A 149 -27.50 15.90 18.25
C ILE A 149 -26.04 16.03 17.86
N ARG A 150 -25.37 17.07 18.39
CA ARG A 150 -23.94 17.27 18.27
C ARG A 150 -23.25 16.52 19.40
N LEU A 151 -22.25 15.69 19.01
CA LEU A 151 -21.38 14.96 19.94
C LEU A 151 -19.95 15.47 19.79
N ASP A 152 -19.39 15.94 20.90
CA ASP A 152 -17.97 16.31 20.93
C ASP A 152 -17.10 15.06 20.94
N LEU A 153 -15.98 15.11 20.23
CA LEU A 153 -15.01 14.03 20.13
C LEU A 153 -13.77 14.36 20.96
N ALA A 154 -13.13 13.34 21.47
CA ALA A 154 -11.78 13.50 22.01
C ALA A 154 -10.82 13.97 20.89
N PRO A 155 -9.86 14.87 21.15
CA PRO A 155 -8.85 15.28 20.18
C PRO A 155 -8.08 14.07 19.66
N PHE A 156 -8.02 13.89 18.35
CA PHE A 156 -7.44 12.71 17.71
C PHE A 156 -6.67 13.08 16.44
N THR A 157 -5.84 12.17 15.97
CA THR A 157 -5.16 12.27 14.66
C THR A 157 -5.81 11.31 13.68
N LEU A 158 -6.33 11.83 12.55
CA LEU A 158 -6.72 11.00 11.41
C LEU A 158 -5.52 10.78 10.49
N VAL A 159 -5.21 9.52 10.21
CA VAL A 159 -4.24 9.14 9.16
C VAL A 159 -5.00 8.44 8.05
N GLY A 160 -5.15 9.11 6.91
CA GLY A 160 -5.75 8.53 5.71
C GLY A 160 -4.69 7.91 4.82
N ALA A 161 -4.94 6.72 4.29
CA ALA A 161 -4.09 6.11 3.25
C ALA A 161 -4.85 5.93 1.95
N THR A 162 -4.20 6.19 0.82
CA THR A 162 -4.81 6.04 -0.51
C THR A 162 -3.78 5.63 -1.56
N THR A 163 -4.21 4.78 -2.49
CA THR A 163 -3.47 4.52 -3.73
C THR A 163 -3.83 5.52 -4.83
N ARG A 164 -5.00 6.17 -4.74
CA ARG A 164 -5.60 7.02 -5.78
C ARG A 164 -6.01 8.39 -5.24
N THR A 165 -5.05 9.31 -5.11
CA THR A 165 -5.32 10.68 -4.61
C THR A 165 -6.35 11.45 -5.42
N GLY A 166 -6.43 11.17 -6.73
CA GLY A 166 -7.40 11.81 -7.62
C GLY A 166 -8.86 11.44 -7.39
N LEU A 167 -9.14 10.37 -6.62
CA LEU A 167 -10.49 9.95 -6.25
C LEU A 167 -10.97 10.57 -4.93
N LEU A 168 -10.08 11.19 -4.15
CA LEU A 168 -10.46 11.92 -2.95
C LEU A 168 -11.19 13.20 -3.34
N THR A 169 -12.29 13.48 -2.64
CA THR A 169 -12.99 14.77 -2.81
C THR A 169 -12.08 15.91 -2.33
N THR A 170 -12.15 17.04 -3.01
CA THR A 170 -11.38 18.24 -2.62
C THR A 170 -11.64 18.62 -1.15
N PRO A 171 -12.90 18.65 -0.65
CA PRO A 171 -13.17 18.98 0.75
C PRO A 171 -12.48 18.05 1.76
N LEU A 172 -12.41 16.74 1.49
CA LEU A 172 -11.73 15.81 2.37
C LEU A 172 -10.21 16.02 2.33
N ARG A 173 -9.66 16.16 1.13
CA ARG A 173 -8.21 16.33 0.95
C ARG A 173 -7.68 17.60 1.63
N ASP A 174 -8.42 18.71 1.53
CA ASP A 174 -7.99 20.02 2.04
C ASP A 174 -8.00 20.08 3.59
N ARG A 175 -8.60 19.07 4.27
CA ARG A 175 -8.61 18.92 5.72
C ARG A 175 -7.41 18.17 6.29
N PHE A 176 -6.59 17.60 5.42
CA PHE A 176 -5.32 17.03 5.85
C PHE A 176 -4.24 18.12 5.86
N GLY A 177 -3.76 18.47 7.06
CA GLY A 177 -2.68 19.46 7.20
C GLY A 177 -1.35 18.95 6.68
N ILE A 178 -1.15 17.62 6.70
CA ILE A 178 0.08 16.96 6.26
C ILE A 178 -0.26 15.98 5.13
N THR A 179 0.37 16.14 3.98
CA THR A 179 0.21 15.19 2.87
C THR A 179 1.56 14.70 2.38
N HIS A 180 1.76 13.39 2.42
CA HIS A 180 2.98 12.74 1.95
C HIS A 180 2.67 11.74 0.83
N ARG A 181 3.51 11.78 -0.21
CA ARG A 181 3.50 10.79 -1.27
C ARG A 181 4.70 9.87 -1.10
N LEU A 182 4.44 8.59 -0.86
CA LEU A 182 5.46 7.56 -0.80
C LEU A 182 5.85 7.13 -2.21
N GLU A 183 7.14 6.98 -2.43
CA GLU A 183 7.72 6.56 -3.70
C GLU A 183 8.32 5.16 -3.58
N HIS A 184 8.55 4.52 -4.74
CA HIS A 184 9.27 3.24 -4.76
C HIS A 184 10.66 3.41 -4.18
N TYR A 185 11.11 2.41 -3.45
CA TYR A 185 12.41 2.38 -2.81
C TYR A 185 13.50 2.07 -3.83
N ARG A 186 14.68 2.64 -3.60
CA ARG A 186 15.87 2.28 -4.37
C ARG A 186 16.37 0.90 -3.95
N PRO A 187 17.09 0.17 -4.82
CA PRO A 187 17.64 -1.15 -4.49
C PRO A 187 18.41 -1.17 -3.16
N GLU A 188 19.24 -0.17 -2.90
CA GLU A 188 20.05 -0.08 -1.67
C GLU A 188 19.19 0.08 -0.40
N GLU A 189 18.05 0.75 -0.52
CA GLU A 189 17.09 0.88 0.58
C GLU A 189 16.37 -0.45 0.84
N ILE A 190 16.00 -1.16 -0.22
CA ILE A 190 15.42 -2.51 -0.10
C ILE A 190 16.44 -3.49 0.48
N GLU A 191 17.71 -3.45 0.11
CA GLU A 191 18.76 -4.29 0.72
C GLU A 191 18.85 -4.07 2.24
N ARG A 192 18.73 -2.82 2.70
CA ARG A 192 18.67 -2.49 4.13
C ARG A 192 17.44 -3.08 4.80
N ILE A 193 16.28 -3.04 4.13
CA ILE A 193 15.03 -3.64 4.62
C ILE A 193 15.17 -5.17 4.68
N VAL A 194 15.68 -5.81 3.64
CA VAL A 194 15.93 -7.26 3.60
C VAL A 194 16.87 -7.68 4.70
N ARG A 195 17.99 -6.96 4.92
CA ARG A 195 18.92 -7.21 6.02
C ARG A 195 18.23 -7.19 7.38
N ARG A 196 17.44 -6.13 7.64
CA ARG A 196 16.69 -6.01 8.89
C ARG A 196 15.68 -7.16 9.05
N SER A 197 14.93 -7.47 8.02
CA SER A 197 13.91 -8.52 8.02
C SER A 197 14.54 -9.91 8.20
N ALA A 198 15.67 -10.20 7.56
CA ALA A 198 16.43 -11.42 7.73
C ALA A 198 16.89 -11.59 9.19
N GLY A 199 17.40 -10.53 9.83
CA GLY A 199 17.76 -10.55 11.24
C GLY A 199 16.58 -10.86 12.17
N ILE A 200 15.39 -10.30 11.90
CA ILE A 200 14.16 -10.61 12.68
C ILE A 200 13.72 -12.06 12.48
N LEU A 201 13.85 -12.58 11.26
CA LEU A 201 13.48 -13.95 10.91
C LEU A 201 14.56 -14.98 11.29
N ALA A 202 15.70 -14.55 11.86
CA ALA A 202 16.85 -15.37 12.16
C ALA A 202 17.35 -16.19 10.95
N VAL A 203 17.47 -15.51 9.79
CA VAL A 203 17.92 -16.11 8.53
C VAL A 203 19.29 -15.55 8.18
N GLU A 204 20.25 -16.43 7.88
CA GLU A 204 21.55 -16.05 7.34
C GLU A 204 21.42 -15.71 5.84
N ILE A 205 21.88 -14.53 5.47
CA ILE A 205 21.85 -14.03 4.09
C ILE A 205 23.11 -13.20 3.81
N ASP A 206 23.81 -13.51 2.74
CA ASP A 206 24.98 -12.74 2.32
C ASP A 206 24.60 -11.46 1.54
N GLU A 207 25.61 -10.72 1.10
CA GLU A 207 25.39 -9.50 0.34
C GLU A 207 24.77 -9.78 -1.04
N GLY A 208 25.22 -10.85 -1.71
CA GLY A 208 24.70 -11.25 -3.01
C GLY A 208 23.23 -11.65 -2.95
N GLY A 209 22.84 -12.43 -1.94
CA GLY A 209 21.45 -12.81 -1.72
C GLY A 209 20.54 -11.61 -1.43
N ARG A 210 21.02 -10.66 -0.60
CA ARG A 210 20.26 -9.40 -0.36
C ARG A 210 20.07 -8.59 -1.62
N SER A 211 21.13 -8.40 -2.40
CA SER A 211 21.10 -7.63 -3.62
C SER A 211 20.17 -8.26 -4.65
N GLU A 212 20.20 -9.58 -4.80
CA GLU A 212 19.33 -10.30 -5.74
C GLU A 212 17.84 -10.18 -5.35
N ILE A 213 17.50 -10.34 -4.07
CA ILE A 213 16.13 -10.12 -3.57
C ILE A 213 15.71 -8.68 -3.77
N ALA A 214 16.57 -7.71 -3.46
CA ALA A 214 16.27 -6.30 -3.60
C ALA A 214 15.99 -5.91 -5.06
N ARG A 215 16.82 -6.38 -5.98
CA ARG A 215 16.70 -6.13 -7.42
C ARG A 215 15.34 -6.59 -7.97
N ARG A 216 14.86 -7.76 -7.53
CA ARG A 216 13.60 -8.36 -8.01
C ARG A 216 12.36 -7.95 -7.19
N SER A 217 12.52 -7.08 -6.17
CA SER A 217 11.42 -6.65 -5.28
C SER A 217 10.58 -5.48 -5.80
N ARG A 218 10.84 -4.98 -7.00
CA ARG A 218 10.09 -3.85 -7.60
C ARG A 218 10.12 -2.57 -6.75
N GLY A 219 11.18 -2.34 -5.95
CA GLY A 219 11.24 -1.20 -5.04
C GLY A 219 10.13 -1.20 -3.97
N THR A 220 9.58 -2.35 -3.62
CA THR A 220 8.43 -2.48 -2.71
C THR A 220 8.79 -3.35 -1.50
N PRO A 221 8.82 -2.79 -0.28
CA PRO A 221 9.14 -3.53 0.96
C PRO A 221 8.29 -4.78 1.18
N ARG A 222 6.98 -4.73 0.90
CA ARG A 222 6.08 -5.90 1.03
C ARG A 222 6.51 -7.04 0.10
N VAL A 223 6.85 -6.72 -1.15
CA VAL A 223 7.34 -7.72 -2.12
C VAL A 223 8.67 -8.29 -1.67
N ALA A 224 9.60 -7.45 -1.21
CA ALA A 224 10.90 -7.88 -0.69
C ALA A 224 10.77 -8.86 0.48
N ASN A 225 9.92 -8.55 1.45
CA ASN A 225 9.66 -9.43 2.59
C ASN A 225 9.00 -10.76 2.17
N ARG A 226 8.06 -10.72 1.21
CA ARG A 226 7.45 -11.93 0.65
C ARG A 226 8.48 -12.81 -0.06
N ILE A 227 9.31 -12.22 -0.90
CA ILE A 227 10.41 -12.92 -1.59
C ILE A 227 11.38 -13.50 -0.57
N LEU A 228 11.83 -12.73 0.42
CA LEU A 228 12.75 -13.19 1.46
C LEU A 228 12.22 -14.45 2.18
N ARG A 229 10.95 -14.47 2.55
CA ARG A 229 10.33 -15.64 3.19
C ARG A 229 10.33 -16.87 2.29
N ARG A 230 9.97 -16.72 1.03
CA ARG A 230 9.96 -17.84 0.07
C ARG A 230 11.37 -18.37 -0.21
N VAL A 231 12.33 -17.48 -0.38
CA VAL A 231 13.74 -17.85 -0.57
C VAL A 231 14.31 -18.52 0.68
N ARG A 232 13.95 -18.05 1.89
CA ARG A 232 14.30 -18.74 3.16
C ARG A 232 13.79 -20.17 3.17
N ASP A 233 12.51 -20.37 2.90
CA ASP A 233 11.89 -21.70 2.91
C ASP A 233 12.55 -22.63 1.88
N PHE A 234 12.90 -22.10 0.71
CA PHE A 234 13.65 -22.83 -0.31
C PHE A 234 15.05 -23.19 0.18
N ALA A 235 15.80 -22.23 0.74
CA ALA A 235 17.15 -22.46 1.26
C ALA A 235 17.17 -23.51 2.38
N GLN A 236 16.19 -23.48 3.29
CA GLN A 236 16.08 -24.44 4.39
C GLN A 236 15.73 -25.86 3.92
N VAL A 237 14.97 -26.01 2.83
CA VAL A 237 14.52 -27.32 2.35
C VAL A 237 15.50 -27.95 1.35
N ARG A 238 16.15 -27.12 0.52
CA ARG A 238 16.98 -27.59 -0.60
C ARG A 238 18.49 -27.43 -0.36
N HIS A 239 18.88 -26.59 0.60
CA HIS A 239 20.26 -26.23 0.89
C HIS A 239 20.52 -26.24 2.41
N ASP A 240 21.57 -25.56 2.86
CA ASP A 240 22.02 -25.48 4.27
C ASP A 240 21.33 -24.36 5.08
N GLY A 241 20.37 -23.62 4.47
CA GLY A 241 19.64 -22.54 5.12
C GLY A 241 20.26 -21.15 4.98
N VAL A 242 21.46 -21.03 4.37
CA VAL A 242 22.12 -19.74 4.07
C VAL A 242 21.67 -19.24 2.69
N ILE A 243 21.27 -17.99 2.60
CA ILE A 243 20.83 -17.39 1.33
C ILE A 243 22.01 -16.68 0.67
N SER A 244 22.62 -17.33 -0.33
CA SER A 244 23.58 -16.70 -1.24
C SER A 244 22.88 -16.13 -2.48
N HIS A 245 23.65 -15.44 -3.34
CA HIS A 245 23.17 -14.99 -4.65
C HIS A 245 22.63 -16.15 -5.50
N GLU A 246 23.37 -17.28 -5.55
CA GLU A 246 23.01 -18.45 -6.35
C GLU A 246 21.69 -19.05 -5.85
N ILE A 247 21.57 -19.23 -4.52
CA ILE A 247 20.37 -19.80 -3.90
C ILE A 247 19.16 -18.87 -4.09
N ALA A 248 19.37 -17.56 -3.94
CA ALA A 248 18.31 -16.59 -4.19
C ALA A 248 17.85 -16.62 -5.66
N SER A 249 18.77 -16.69 -6.61
CA SER A 249 18.47 -16.76 -8.03
C SER A 249 17.72 -18.05 -8.39
N GLU A 250 18.20 -19.21 -7.92
CA GLU A 250 17.55 -20.51 -8.15
C GLU A 250 16.12 -20.53 -7.58
N ALA A 251 15.94 -20.03 -6.35
CA ALA A 251 14.60 -19.92 -5.75
C ALA A 251 13.66 -19.02 -6.56
N LEU A 252 14.15 -17.87 -7.02
CA LEU A 252 13.34 -16.91 -7.77
C LEU A 252 12.95 -17.45 -9.15
N GLU A 253 13.84 -18.20 -9.81
CA GLU A 253 13.51 -18.93 -11.03
C GLU A 253 12.41 -19.97 -10.81
N LEU A 254 12.53 -20.78 -9.73
CA LEU A 254 11.50 -21.76 -9.37
C LEU A 254 10.15 -21.09 -9.08
N PHE A 255 10.14 -19.90 -8.48
CA PHE A 255 8.93 -19.13 -8.19
C PHE A 255 8.47 -18.26 -9.36
N GLU A 256 9.05 -18.45 -10.55
CA GLU A 256 8.71 -17.72 -11.78
C GLU A 256 8.83 -16.19 -11.66
N VAL A 257 9.74 -15.69 -10.81
CA VAL A 257 10.08 -14.26 -10.70
C VAL A 257 11.29 -13.98 -11.60
N ASP A 258 11.08 -13.22 -12.67
CA ASP A 258 12.14 -12.95 -13.64
C ASP A 258 13.12 -11.83 -13.21
N ASP A 259 14.08 -11.51 -14.07
CA ASP A 259 15.15 -10.52 -13.80
C ASP A 259 14.64 -9.10 -13.54
N LEU A 260 13.47 -8.75 -14.05
CA LEU A 260 12.80 -7.48 -13.77
C LEU A 260 11.86 -7.59 -12.54
N GLY A 261 11.82 -8.73 -11.86
CA GLY A 261 10.88 -8.98 -10.78
C GLY A 261 9.45 -9.22 -11.25
N LEU A 262 9.21 -9.47 -12.55
CA LEU A 262 7.87 -9.77 -13.04
C LEU A 262 7.48 -11.21 -12.67
N GLU A 263 6.29 -11.35 -12.12
CA GLU A 263 5.68 -12.65 -11.84
C GLU A 263 4.89 -13.18 -13.05
N ARG A 264 4.40 -14.39 -12.95
CA ARG A 264 3.63 -15.05 -14.01
C ARG A 264 2.46 -14.20 -14.54
N ILE A 265 1.73 -13.52 -13.62
CA ILE A 265 0.57 -12.70 -14.00
C ILE A 265 1.02 -11.45 -14.77
N ASP A 266 2.09 -10.77 -14.34
CA ASP A 266 2.62 -9.60 -15.05
C ASP A 266 3.00 -9.93 -16.48
N ARG A 267 3.79 -11.02 -16.64
CA ARG A 267 4.15 -11.52 -17.98
C ARG A 267 2.93 -11.97 -18.78
N GLY A 268 1.93 -12.54 -18.10
CA GLY A 268 0.64 -12.90 -18.69
C GLY A 268 -0.11 -11.69 -19.24
N ILE A 269 -0.16 -10.60 -18.49
CA ILE A 269 -0.75 -9.32 -18.91
C ILE A 269 -0.06 -8.80 -20.18
N LEU A 270 1.26 -8.67 -20.13
CA LEU A 270 2.04 -8.16 -21.26
C LEU A 270 1.88 -9.04 -22.50
N ARG A 271 1.97 -10.37 -22.34
CA ARG A 271 1.82 -11.34 -23.43
C ARG A 271 0.42 -11.29 -24.03
N ARG A 272 -0.62 -11.19 -23.19
CA ARG A 272 -2.00 -11.10 -23.66
C ARG A 272 -2.23 -9.85 -24.50
N VAL A 273 -1.71 -8.69 -24.05
CA VAL A 273 -1.80 -7.45 -24.84
C VAL A 273 -0.99 -7.58 -26.14
N ALA A 274 0.21 -8.15 -26.08
CA ALA A 274 1.08 -8.29 -27.26
C ALA A 274 0.49 -9.21 -28.33
N GLU A 275 0.06 -10.42 -27.94
CA GLU A 275 -0.34 -11.49 -28.87
C GLU A 275 -1.83 -11.44 -29.20
N THR A 276 -2.71 -11.36 -28.19
CA THR A 276 -4.17 -11.44 -28.39
C THR A 276 -4.75 -10.13 -28.92
N PHE A 277 -4.24 -9.00 -28.42
CA PHE A 277 -4.73 -7.68 -28.81
C PHE A 277 -3.77 -6.93 -29.74
N SER A 278 -2.89 -7.66 -30.42
CA SER A 278 -1.93 -7.10 -31.40
C SER A 278 -1.15 -5.90 -30.85
N GLY A 279 -0.83 -5.94 -29.54
CA GLY A 279 -0.12 -4.91 -28.81
C GLY A 279 -0.94 -3.76 -28.28
N GLY A 280 -2.24 -3.81 -28.43
CA GLY A 280 -3.19 -2.80 -27.98
C GLY A 280 -3.57 -1.78 -29.08
N PRO A 281 -4.39 -0.77 -28.73
CA PRO A 281 -4.94 -0.49 -27.40
C PRO A 281 -6.07 -1.43 -26.97
N VAL A 282 -6.08 -1.84 -25.72
CA VAL A 282 -7.13 -2.68 -25.11
C VAL A 282 -7.71 -2.02 -23.85
N GLY A 283 -9.03 -2.04 -23.70
CA GLY A 283 -9.72 -1.50 -22.52
C GLY A 283 -9.43 -2.31 -21.25
N LEU A 284 -9.50 -1.65 -20.09
CA LEU A 284 -9.23 -2.27 -18.79
C LEU A 284 -10.12 -3.50 -18.54
N SER A 285 -11.43 -3.34 -18.67
CA SER A 285 -12.39 -4.43 -18.41
C SER A 285 -12.18 -5.63 -19.36
N THR A 286 -11.87 -5.37 -20.64
CA THR A 286 -11.57 -6.42 -21.61
C THR A 286 -10.31 -7.19 -21.24
N LEU A 287 -9.26 -6.45 -20.81
CA LEU A 287 -7.99 -7.06 -20.40
C LEU A 287 -8.16 -7.85 -19.10
N ALA A 288 -8.90 -7.31 -18.13
CA ALA A 288 -9.20 -7.96 -16.85
C ALA A 288 -9.90 -9.32 -17.07
N VAL A 289 -10.94 -9.36 -17.90
CA VAL A 289 -11.61 -10.61 -18.29
C VAL A 289 -10.65 -11.59 -18.98
N ALA A 290 -9.79 -11.09 -19.87
CA ALA A 290 -8.84 -11.94 -20.60
C ALA A 290 -7.74 -12.55 -19.72
N ILE A 291 -7.43 -11.92 -18.57
CA ILE A 291 -6.46 -12.40 -17.58
C ILE A 291 -7.14 -13.23 -16.48
N GLY A 292 -8.46 -13.03 -16.26
CA GLY A 292 -9.20 -13.66 -15.16
C GLY A 292 -9.05 -12.91 -13.84
N GLU A 293 -8.84 -11.58 -13.89
CA GLU A 293 -8.66 -10.71 -12.72
C GLU A 293 -9.75 -9.64 -12.67
N GLU A 294 -9.94 -9.04 -11.50
CA GLU A 294 -10.81 -7.87 -11.36
C GLU A 294 -10.14 -6.60 -11.94
N PRO A 295 -10.90 -5.69 -12.58
CA PRO A 295 -10.35 -4.47 -13.16
C PRO A 295 -9.57 -3.62 -12.17
N ASP A 296 -10.06 -3.46 -10.95
CA ASP A 296 -9.40 -2.70 -9.88
C ASP A 296 -8.06 -3.33 -9.49
N THR A 297 -8.01 -4.67 -9.38
CA THR A 297 -6.77 -5.41 -9.08
C THR A 297 -5.73 -5.19 -10.17
N LEU A 298 -6.16 -5.26 -11.43
CA LEU A 298 -5.26 -5.03 -12.56
C LEU A 298 -4.70 -3.60 -12.54
N GLU A 299 -5.55 -2.61 -12.27
CA GLU A 299 -5.17 -1.19 -12.27
C GLU A 299 -4.34 -0.78 -11.05
N ASP A 300 -4.60 -1.36 -9.87
CA ASP A 300 -3.96 -0.92 -8.62
C ASP A 300 -2.74 -1.75 -8.25
N VAL A 301 -2.68 -3.02 -8.64
CA VAL A 301 -1.63 -3.95 -8.22
C VAL A 301 -0.59 -4.18 -9.33
N TYR A 302 -1.03 -4.49 -10.55
CA TYR A 302 -0.13 -4.91 -11.62
C TYR A 302 0.34 -3.77 -12.52
N GLU A 303 -0.58 -2.92 -13.00
CA GLU A 303 -0.24 -1.85 -13.93
C GLU A 303 0.79 -0.86 -13.41
N PRO A 304 0.79 -0.41 -12.14
CA PRO A 304 1.71 0.63 -11.69
C PRO A 304 3.17 0.29 -11.94
N TYR A 305 3.56 -0.95 -11.67
CA TYR A 305 4.93 -1.39 -11.91
C TYR A 305 5.25 -1.55 -13.40
N LEU A 306 4.33 -2.12 -14.17
CA LEU A 306 4.50 -2.26 -15.63
C LEU A 306 4.63 -0.90 -16.34
N LEU A 307 3.88 0.10 -15.87
CA LEU A 307 3.96 1.49 -16.35
C LEU A 307 5.30 2.13 -15.97
N GLN A 308 5.74 1.95 -14.71
CA GLN A 308 7.02 2.48 -14.20
C GLN A 308 8.21 1.90 -14.97
N MET A 309 8.18 0.61 -15.27
CA MET A 309 9.21 -0.07 -16.05
C MET A 309 9.15 0.25 -17.56
N GLY A 310 8.16 1.05 -17.97
CA GLY A 310 7.97 1.39 -19.37
C GLY A 310 7.61 0.19 -20.26
N LEU A 311 7.06 -0.88 -19.68
CA LEU A 311 6.61 -2.08 -20.41
C LEU A 311 5.18 -1.94 -20.94
N LEU A 312 4.38 -1.14 -20.23
CA LEU A 312 2.99 -0.83 -20.58
C LEU A 312 2.83 0.69 -20.68
N GLN A 313 1.87 1.14 -21.49
CA GLN A 313 1.46 2.55 -21.57
C GLN A 313 -0.06 2.66 -21.50
N ARG A 314 -0.55 3.71 -20.84
CA ARG A 314 -1.97 4.10 -20.84
C ARG A 314 -2.19 5.16 -21.91
N THR A 315 -3.15 4.90 -22.78
CA THR A 315 -3.63 5.87 -23.79
C THR A 315 -5.12 6.14 -23.57
N PRO A 316 -5.69 7.20 -24.15
CA PRO A 316 -7.15 7.43 -24.09
C PRO A 316 -7.99 6.26 -24.64
N ARG A 317 -7.41 5.43 -25.52
CA ARG A 317 -8.07 4.26 -26.11
C ARG A 317 -7.87 2.97 -25.31
N GLY A 318 -6.96 2.94 -24.35
CA GLY A 318 -6.66 1.76 -23.54
C GLY A 318 -5.17 1.53 -23.32
N ARG A 319 -4.83 0.29 -22.96
CA ARG A 319 -3.48 -0.17 -22.61
C ARG A 319 -2.76 -0.66 -23.86
N VAL A 320 -1.48 -0.28 -23.97
CA VAL A 320 -0.60 -0.63 -25.09
C VAL A 320 0.73 -1.14 -24.55
N VAL A 321 1.24 -2.24 -25.06
CA VAL A 321 2.59 -2.70 -24.72
C VAL A 321 3.64 -1.98 -25.57
N THR A 322 4.79 -1.74 -24.95
CA THR A 322 5.92 -1.04 -25.56
C THR A 322 6.86 -2.00 -26.28
N ASN A 323 7.77 -1.46 -27.07
CA ASN A 323 8.83 -2.27 -27.69
C ASN A 323 9.75 -2.93 -26.65
N ALA A 324 9.92 -2.31 -25.46
CA ALA A 324 10.64 -2.90 -24.34
C ALA A 324 9.98 -4.18 -23.84
N ALA A 325 8.63 -4.21 -23.74
CA ALA A 325 7.90 -5.40 -23.37
C ALA A 325 8.05 -6.54 -24.38
N TYR A 326 7.98 -6.26 -25.68
CA TYR A 326 8.22 -7.27 -26.72
C TYR A 326 9.61 -7.90 -26.58
N LYS A 327 10.65 -7.05 -26.41
CA LYS A 327 12.02 -7.53 -26.21
C LYS A 327 12.16 -8.39 -24.95
N HIS A 328 11.56 -7.95 -23.85
CA HIS A 328 11.60 -8.68 -22.59
C HIS A 328 10.90 -10.06 -22.69
N LEU A 329 9.79 -10.12 -23.41
CA LEU A 329 9.06 -11.38 -23.64
C LEU A 329 9.68 -12.29 -24.71
N GLY A 330 10.75 -11.85 -25.37
CA GLY A 330 11.36 -12.58 -26.51
C GLY A 330 10.47 -12.60 -27.75
N LEU A 331 9.54 -11.65 -27.88
CA LEU A 331 8.63 -11.55 -29.01
C LEU A 331 9.14 -10.60 -30.09
N THR A 332 8.79 -10.87 -31.33
CA THR A 332 9.12 -9.96 -32.44
C THR A 332 8.33 -8.66 -32.30
N VAL A 333 9.03 -7.53 -32.34
CA VAL A 333 8.39 -6.21 -32.32
C VAL A 333 7.62 -6.05 -33.66
N PRO A 334 6.30 -5.83 -33.63
CA PRO A 334 5.56 -5.64 -34.89
C PRO A 334 5.96 -4.30 -35.53
N ASP A 335 6.01 -4.31 -36.86
CA ASP A 335 6.20 -3.08 -37.64
C ASP A 335 4.91 -2.24 -37.54
N ARG A 336 4.90 -1.23 -36.68
CA ARG A 336 3.71 -0.41 -36.41
C ARG A 336 3.88 0.95 -37.06
N ASP A 337 2.85 1.42 -37.74
CA ASP A 337 2.79 2.82 -38.19
C ASP A 337 2.76 3.75 -36.97
N PRO A 338 3.75 4.64 -36.80
CA PRO A 338 3.81 5.59 -35.68
C PRO A 338 2.57 6.51 -35.59
N ARG A 339 1.77 6.59 -36.62
CA ARG A 339 0.56 7.46 -36.71
C ARG A 339 -0.70 6.87 -36.10
N LEU A 340 -0.65 5.64 -35.55
CA LEU A 340 -1.80 4.98 -34.94
C LEU A 340 -1.97 5.24 -33.42
N PHE A 341 -1.06 6.01 -32.80
CA PHE A 341 -1.05 6.28 -31.36
C PHE A 341 -1.03 7.78 -31.05
#